data_7b0648a64eba9b252764f9572e29e23b
#
_entry.id   7b0648a64eba9b252764f9572e29e23b
#
_cell.length_a   1.000
_cell.length_b   1.000
_cell.length_c   1.000
_cell.angle_alpha   90.00
_cell.angle_beta   90.00
_cell.angle_gamma   90.00
#
_symmetry.space_group_name_H-M   'P 1'
#
loop_
_entity.id
_entity.type
_entity.pdbx_description
1 polymer ?
#
loop_
_entity_poly.entity_id
_entity_poly.type
_entity_poly.pdbx_seq_one_letter_code
_entity_poly.pdbx_strand_id
1 'polypeptide(L)'
;ARETCLDAGRAACGELIYDIAGLLGPVTREMAVPLYVGVSTDTGCFVYGNTTADTHRTAAALMETGIPAAELNKRHFRTKTLKRLRIESRIVEGMELFDGGETAVAAVDLAMVAQLGADERDLEDIASFVGQVEGVKNAITIRELRPGTCKLSLRTDPEVLNASRVCALLGGGGHAAASGATVEGSVEEAKRAILWAIEQVRHG
;
A
#
# COMPACT_ATOMS: atom_id res chain seq x y z
N ALA A 1 -35.28 8.30 4.56
CA ALA A 1 -34.03 8.90 4.05
C ALA A 1 -32.87 8.13 4.67
N ARG A 2 -31.89 7.77 3.88
CA ARG A 2 -30.61 7.25 4.41
C ARG A 2 -29.72 8.47 4.56
N GLU A 3 -29.31 8.76 5.78
CA GLU A 3 -28.33 9.79 6.05
C GLU A 3 -26.95 9.25 5.65
N THR A 4 -26.16 10.06 4.97
CA THR A 4 -24.79 9.73 4.55
C THR A 4 -23.86 10.74 5.18
N CYS A 5 -22.87 10.28 5.93
CA CYS A 5 -21.79 11.11 6.45
C CYS A 5 -20.57 10.90 5.54
N LEU A 6 -20.16 11.95 4.84
CA LEU A 6 -19.01 11.93 3.94
C LEU A 6 -18.16 13.17 4.19
N ASP A 7 -16.89 12.95 4.49
CA ASP A 7 -15.88 14.01 4.58
C ASP A 7 -14.60 13.54 3.88
N ALA A 8 -14.40 14.03 2.66
CA ALA A 8 -13.24 13.69 1.85
C ALA A 8 -11.91 14.27 2.36
N GLY A 9 -11.97 15.17 3.34
CA GLY A 9 -10.78 15.76 3.98
C GLY A 9 -10.21 14.90 5.12
N ARG A 10 -10.92 13.83 5.53
CA ARG A 10 -10.43 12.92 6.58
C ARG A 10 -9.45 11.91 6.02
N ALA A 11 -8.39 11.64 6.75
CA ALA A 11 -7.36 10.68 6.37
C ALA A 11 -7.82 9.22 6.46
N ALA A 12 -8.78 8.95 7.35
CA ALA A 12 -9.31 7.63 7.61
C ALA A 12 -10.81 7.67 7.97
N CYS A 13 -11.55 6.65 7.59
CA CYS A 13 -12.93 6.46 8.05
C CYS A 13 -13.03 6.39 9.59
N GLY A 14 -11.96 5.89 10.24
CA GLY A 14 -11.86 5.83 11.69
C GLY A 14 -12.02 7.18 12.39
N GLU A 15 -11.62 8.29 11.74
CA GLU A 15 -11.82 9.64 12.28
C GLU A 15 -13.31 10.02 12.32
N LEU A 16 -14.06 9.74 11.25
CA LEU A 16 -15.52 9.97 11.20
C LEU A 16 -16.25 9.12 12.22
N ILE A 17 -15.85 7.87 12.37
CA ILE A 17 -16.46 6.97 13.36
C ILE A 17 -16.15 7.45 14.79
N TYR A 18 -14.95 7.99 15.05
CA TYR A 18 -14.57 8.59 16.31
C TYR A 18 -15.51 9.77 16.64
N ASP A 19 -15.71 10.69 15.70
CA ASP A 19 -16.60 11.86 15.89
C ASP A 19 -18.05 11.43 16.16
N ILE A 20 -18.57 10.46 15.39
CA ILE A 20 -19.93 9.92 15.58
C ILE A 20 -20.05 9.24 16.95
N ALA A 21 -19.07 8.44 17.35
CA ALA A 21 -19.08 7.78 18.66
C ALA A 21 -19.09 8.80 19.80
N GLY A 22 -18.32 9.88 19.67
CA GLY A 22 -18.29 10.99 20.63
C GLY A 22 -19.64 11.69 20.83
N LEU A 23 -20.49 11.75 19.80
CA LEU A 23 -21.86 12.27 19.91
C LEU A 23 -22.79 11.34 20.71
N LEU A 24 -22.49 10.05 20.75
CA LEU A 24 -23.29 9.04 21.47
C LEU A 24 -22.85 8.84 22.91
N GLY A 25 -21.65 9.25 23.27
CA GLY A 25 -21.09 9.14 24.60
C GLY A 25 -19.55 9.09 24.59
N PRO A 26 -18.91 8.89 25.75
CA PRO A 26 -17.45 8.82 25.81
C PRO A 26 -16.93 7.59 25.06
N VAL A 27 -15.90 7.78 24.25
CA VAL A 27 -15.22 6.69 23.54
C VAL A 27 -14.45 5.83 24.56
N THR A 28 -14.80 4.55 24.65
CA THR A 28 -14.12 3.62 25.55
C THR A 28 -12.80 3.11 24.97
N ARG A 29 -11.95 2.52 25.82
CA ARG A 29 -10.70 1.90 25.40
C ARG A 29 -10.91 0.81 24.33
N GLU A 30 -11.95 0.01 24.48
CA GLU A 30 -12.29 -1.08 23.56
C GLU A 30 -12.69 -0.54 22.17
N MET A 31 -13.36 0.61 22.12
CA MET A 31 -13.67 1.31 20.88
C MET A 31 -12.44 1.99 20.29
N ALA A 32 -11.59 2.55 21.14
CA ALA A 32 -10.41 3.30 20.72
C ALA A 32 -9.33 2.42 20.04
N VAL A 33 -9.17 1.16 20.44
CA VAL A 33 -8.18 0.24 19.84
C VAL A 33 -8.41 0.07 18.33
N PRO A 34 -9.57 -0.39 17.83
CA PRO A 34 -9.77 -0.55 16.39
C PRO A 34 -9.79 0.79 15.64
N LEU A 35 -10.28 1.87 16.25
CA LEU A 35 -10.24 3.20 15.62
C LEU A 35 -8.79 3.67 15.44
N TYR A 36 -7.96 3.53 16.46
CA TYR A 36 -6.55 3.88 16.37
C TYR A 36 -5.80 3.04 15.31
N VAL A 37 -6.07 1.73 15.27
CA VAL A 37 -5.49 0.86 14.24
C VAL A 37 -5.92 1.33 12.86
N GLY A 38 -7.21 1.61 12.62
CA GLY A 38 -7.71 2.11 11.34
C GLY A 38 -7.04 3.43 10.93
N VAL A 39 -7.00 4.41 11.83
CA VAL A 39 -6.35 5.71 11.57
C VAL A 39 -4.86 5.53 11.27
N SER A 40 -4.14 4.72 12.06
CA SER A 40 -2.70 4.52 11.88
C SER A 40 -2.37 3.71 10.61
N THR A 41 -3.20 2.75 10.21
CA THR A 41 -2.97 1.96 8.97
C THR A 41 -3.27 2.77 7.72
N ASP A 42 -4.37 3.54 7.69
CA ASP A 42 -4.75 4.36 6.54
C ASP A 42 -3.77 5.54 6.29
N THR A 43 -3.03 5.92 7.32
CA THR A 43 -2.00 6.98 7.26
C THR A 43 -0.57 6.45 7.21
N GLY A 44 -0.37 5.14 7.10
CA GLY A 44 0.95 4.52 7.12
C GLY A 44 1.76 4.87 8.38
N CYS A 45 1.12 4.81 9.55
CA CYS A 45 1.67 5.30 10.81
C CYS A 45 2.02 6.81 10.75
N PHE A 46 1.11 7.61 10.19
CA PHE A 46 1.21 9.08 10.09
C PHE A 46 2.31 9.59 9.13
N VAL A 47 2.74 8.75 8.17
CA VAL A 47 3.77 9.10 7.18
C VAL A 47 3.16 9.58 5.86
N TYR A 48 1.95 9.10 5.50
CA TYR A 48 1.36 9.42 4.20
C TYR A 48 0.83 10.85 4.13
N GLY A 49 0.80 11.40 2.91
CA GLY A 49 0.39 12.77 2.63
C GLY A 49 -1.07 13.11 2.94
N ASN A 50 -1.92 12.11 3.23
CA ASN A 50 -3.28 12.32 3.72
C ASN A 50 -3.33 12.64 5.22
N THR A 51 -2.24 12.48 5.97
CA THR A 51 -2.17 12.78 7.40
C THR A 51 -2.35 14.27 7.65
N THR A 52 -3.29 14.63 8.50
CA THR A 52 -3.60 16.02 8.86
C THR A 52 -3.36 16.30 10.35
N ALA A 53 -3.42 17.57 10.74
CA ALA A 53 -3.38 17.93 12.15
C ALA A 53 -4.57 17.34 12.93
N ASP A 54 -5.75 17.21 12.30
CA ASP A 54 -6.92 16.59 12.91
C ASP A 54 -6.74 15.08 13.09
N THR A 55 -6.08 14.41 12.16
CA THR A 55 -5.68 13.01 12.31
C THR A 55 -4.84 12.80 13.58
N HIS A 56 -3.85 13.68 13.82
CA HIS A 56 -3.05 13.61 15.04
C HIS A 56 -3.84 13.93 16.31
N ARG A 57 -4.81 14.86 16.26
CA ARG A 57 -5.69 15.15 17.41
C ARG A 57 -6.58 13.95 17.74
N THR A 58 -7.17 13.32 16.72
CA THR A 58 -7.95 12.09 16.89
C THR A 58 -7.09 10.98 17.48
N ALA A 59 -5.88 10.77 16.97
CA ALA A 59 -4.96 9.78 17.51
C ALA A 59 -4.60 10.06 18.98
N ALA A 60 -4.32 11.32 19.33
CA ALA A 60 -4.04 11.71 20.71
C ALA A 60 -5.22 11.42 21.63
N ALA A 61 -6.45 11.81 21.26
CA ALA A 61 -7.65 11.54 22.04
C ALA A 61 -7.92 10.04 22.21
N LEU A 62 -7.67 9.23 21.17
CA LEU A 62 -7.75 7.77 21.29
C LEU A 62 -6.69 7.22 22.26
N MET A 63 -5.46 7.77 22.25
CA MET A 63 -4.41 7.36 23.18
C MET A 63 -4.70 7.74 24.64
N GLU A 64 -5.42 8.85 24.88
CA GLU A 64 -5.86 9.26 26.22
C GLU A 64 -6.80 8.24 26.89
N THR A 65 -7.45 7.37 26.13
CA THR A 65 -8.24 6.24 26.67
C THR A 65 -7.38 5.12 27.28
N GLY A 66 -6.05 5.22 27.19
CA GLY A 66 -5.10 4.24 27.74
C GLY A 66 -4.87 3.02 26.84
N ILE A 67 -5.07 3.14 25.52
CA ILE A 67 -4.70 2.05 24.56
C ILE A 67 -3.20 1.81 24.54
N PRO A 68 -2.73 0.58 24.24
CA PRO A 68 -1.31 0.27 24.13
C PRO A 68 -0.75 0.69 22.75
N ALA A 69 -0.79 2.00 22.42
CA ALA A 69 -0.46 2.53 21.10
C ALA A 69 0.93 2.10 20.60
N ALA A 70 1.94 2.07 21.48
CA ALA A 70 3.29 1.63 21.13
C ALA A 70 3.34 0.15 20.68
N GLU A 71 2.58 -0.72 21.37
CA GLU A 71 2.50 -2.15 21.03
C GLU A 71 1.74 -2.34 19.71
N LEU A 72 0.63 -1.62 19.51
CA LEU A 72 -0.14 -1.63 18.28
C LEU A 72 0.73 -1.20 17.10
N ASN A 73 1.43 -0.07 17.21
CA ASN A 73 2.32 0.41 16.15
C ASN A 73 3.50 -0.55 15.89
N LYS A 74 4.10 -1.10 16.94
CA LYS A 74 5.15 -2.11 16.78
C LYS A 74 4.63 -3.33 16.00
N ARG A 75 3.46 -3.83 16.35
CA ARG A 75 2.84 -5.00 15.71
C ARG A 75 2.54 -4.76 14.24
N HIS A 76 1.94 -3.62 13.90
CA HIS A 76 1.47 -3.35 12.54
C HIS A 76 2.57 -2.81 11.60
N PHE A 77 3.58 -2.08 12.12
CA PHE A 77 4.54 -1.38 11.26
C PHE A 77 6.00 -1.77 11.47
N ARG A 78 6.33 -2.46 12.58
CA ARG A 78 7.73 -2.73 12.95
C ARG A 78 8.04 -4.22 13.15
N THR A 79 7.04 -5.10 13.03
CA THR A 79 7.23 -6.54 13.20
C THR A 79 6.97 -7.24 11.88
N LYS A 80 7.96 -7.99 11.40
CA LYS A 80 7.88 -8.80 10.19
C LYS A 80 8.25 -10.24 10.52
N THR A 81 7.67 -11.20 9.81
CA THR A 81 8.09 -12.60 9.87
C THR A 81 9.48 -12.76 9.25
N LEU A 82 10.21 -13.80 9.63
CA LEU A 82 11.48 -14.12 8.99
C LEU A 82 11.29 -14.46 7.49
N LYS A 83 10.16 -15.07 7.14
CA LYS A 83 9.79 -15.34 5.75
C LYS A 83 9.63 -14.04 4.97
N ARG A 84 8.91 -13.07 5.51
CA ARG A 84 8.76 -11.74 4.92
C ARG A 84 10.12 -11.07 4.68
N LEU A 85 11.01 -11.07 5.66
CA LEU A 85 12.35 -10.50 5.50
C LEU A 85 13.17 -11.20 4.42
N ARG A 86 13.03 -12.52 4.27
CA ARG A 86 13.67 -13.26 3.20
C ARG A 86 13.11 -12.92 1.82
N ILE A 87 11.78 -12.71 1.71
CA ILE A 87 11.16 -12.21 0.47
C ILE A 87 11.70 -10.83 0.12
N GLU A 88 11.75 -9.92 1.07
CA GLU A 88 12.30 -8.57 0.87
C GLU A 88 13.76 -8.61 0.40
N SER A 89 14.57 -9.49 0.97
CA SER A 89 15.96 -9.72 0.50
C SER A 89 15.99 -10.16 -0.96
N ARG A 90 15.16 -11.14 -1.33
CA ARG A 90 15.08 -11.62 -2.73
C ARG A 90 14.58 -10.53 -3.70
N ILE A 91 13.63 -9.72 -3.24
CA ILE A 91 13.14 -8.57 -4.02
C ILE A 91 14.28 -7.58 -4.28
N VAL A 92 15.06 -7.23 -3.25
CA VAL A 92 16.20 -6.32 -3.41
C VAL A 92 17.27 -6.90 -4.36
N GLU A 93 17.60 -8.19 -4.22
CA GLU A 93 18.56 -8.87 -5.09
C GLU A 93 18.13 -8.91 -6.56
N GLY A 94 16.83 -9.06 -6.83
CA GLY A 94 16.24 -9.16 -8.18
C GLY A 94 15.63 -7.87 -8.71
N MET A 95 15.73 -6.77 -7.97
CA MET A 95 15.14 -5.48 -8.37
C MET A 95 15.89 -4.89 -9.57
N GLU A 96 15.13 -4.46 -10.56
CA GLU A 96 15.66 -3.77 -11.73
C GLU A 96 15.29 -2.28 -11.66
N LEU A 97 16.26 -1.43 -11.95
CA LEU A 97 16.07 0.02 -11.97
C LEU A 97 16.11 0.55 -13.40
N PHE A 98 15.18 1.41 -13.73
CA PHE A 98 15.00 2.08 -15.01
C PHE A 98 14.99 3.60 -14.82
N ASP A 99 15.06 4.35 -15.91
CA ASP A 99 14.93 5.81 -15.92
C ASP A 99 15.94 6.51 -14.98
N GLY A 100 17.19 6.04 -14.98
CA GLY A 100 18.20 6.63 -14.10
C GLY A 100 18.00 6.32 -12.62
N GLY A 101 17.17 5.32 -12.27
CA GLY A 101 16.87 4.91 -10.90
C GLY A 101 15.51 5.41 -10.37
N GLU A 102 14.77 6.19 -11.15
CA GLU A 102 13.46 6.71 -10.72
C GLU A 102 12.33 5.67 -10.80
N THR A 103 12.52 4.60 -11.58
CA THR A 103 11.53 3.52 -11.73
C THR A 103 12.15 2.20 -11.27
N ALA A 104 11.55 1.57 -10.27
CA ALA A 104 11.95 0.26 -9.76
C ALA A 104 10.91 -0.81 -10.12
N VAL A 105 11.38 -1.95 -10.65
CA VAL A 105 10.56 -3.11 -10.95
C VAL A 105 11.05 -4.31 -10.15
N ALA A 106 10.17 -4.94 -9.42
CA ALA A 106 10.45 -6.15 -8.66
C ALA A 106 9.41 -7.23 -8.93
N ALA A 107 9.86 -8.48 -8.94
CA ALA A 107 9.00 -9.63 -9.16
C ALA A 107 9.00 -10.59 -7.97
N VAL A 108 7.85 -11.22 -7.74
CA VAL A 108 7.67 -12.32 -6.80
C VAL A 108 6.95 -13.43 -7.55
N ASP A 109 7.68 -14.46 -7.91
CA ASP A 109 7.16 -15.63 -8.60
C ASP A 109 6.74 -16.74 -7.61
N LEU A 110 6.01 -17.72 -8.12
CA LEU A 110 5.54 -18.87 -7.33
C LEU A 110 6.70 -19.72 -6.79
N ALA A 111 7.82 -19.80 -7.52
CA ALA A 111 8.97 -20.56 -7.10
C ALA A 111 9.62 -19.93 -5.85
N MET A 112 9.77 -18.61 -5.83
CA MET A 112 10.26 -17.86 -4.66
C MET A 112 9.34 -18.09 -3.44
N VAL A 113 8.03 -17.96 -3.62
CA VAL A 113 7.03 -18.17 -2.56
C VAL A 113 7.13 -19.59 -2.00
N ALA A 114 7.20 -20.60 -2.87
CA ALA A 114 7.31 -21.99 -2.47
C ALA A 114 8.63 -22.31 -1.76
N GLN A 115 9.77 -21.82 -2.27
CA GLN A 115 11.09 -22.03 -1.67
C GLN A 115 11.20 -21.44 -0.25
N LEU A 116 10.55 -20.29 -0.02
CA LEU A 116 10.58 -19.62 1.28
C LEU A 116 9.48 -20.10 2.22
N GLY A 117 8.55 -20.94 1.73
CA GLY A 117 7.38 -21.41 2.47
C GLY A 117 6.51 -20.25 2.95
N ALA A 118 6.43 -19.19 2.14
CA ALA A 118 5.68 -17.99 2.45
C ALA A 118 4.19 -18.17 2.17
N ASP A 119 3.36 -17.37 2.84
CA ASP A 119 1.92 -17.32 2.62
C ASP A 119 1.46 -15.89 2.23
N GLU A 120 0.16 -15.73 1.99
CA GLU A 120 -0.43 -14.43 1.58
C GLU A 120 -0.08 -13.29 2.54
N ARG A 121 -0.02 -13.55 3.84
CA ARG A 121 0.32 -12.53 4.86
C ARG A 121 1.75 -12.06 4.74
N ASP A 122 2.65 -12.96 4.32
CA ASP A 122 4.05 -12.61 4.08
C ASP A 122 4.22 -11.75 2.80
N LEU A 123 3.20 -11.68 1.94
CA LEU A 123 3.19 -10.96 0.66
C LEU A 123 2.39 -9.64 0.71
N GLU A 124 1.78 -9.31 1.84
CA GLU A 124 1.04 -8.06 1.99
C GLU A 124 1.96 -6.84 1.82
N ASP A 125 1.46 -5.82 1.12
CA ASP A 125 2.11 -4.52 0.95
C ASP A 125 3.56 -4.53 0.40
N ILE A 126 3.91 -5.54 -0.40
CA ILE A 126 5.23 -5.60 -1.06
C ILE A 126 5.45 -4.40 -2.01
N ALA A 127 4.37 -3.90 -2.63
CA ALA A 127 4.47 -2.74 -3.53
C ALA A 127 4.98 -1.49 -2.83
N SER A 128 4.57 -1.26 -1.58
CA SER A 128 5.09 -0.14 -0.77
C SER A 128 6.55 -0.34 -0.37
N PHE A 129 7.01 -1.58 -0.19
CA PHE A 129 8.41 -1.87 0.12
C PHE A 129 9.35 -1.45 -1.01
N VAL A 130 8.99 -1.75 -2.27
CA VAL A 130 9.80 -1.36 -3.45
C VAL A 130 9.93 0.16 -3.56
N GLY A 131 8.90 0.90 -3.19
CA GLY A 131 8.91 2.37 -3.18
C GLY A 131 9.73 3.02 -2.06
N GLN A 132 10.33 2.24 -1.15
CA GLN A 132 11.17 2.77 -0.07
C GLN A 132 12.64 2.98 -0.50
N VAL A 133 13.00 2.62 -1.73
CA VAL A 133 14.34 2.83 -2.27
C VAL A 133 14.52 4.32 -2.57
N GLU A 134 15.62 4.89 -2.10
CA GLU A 134 15.94 6.31 -2.33
C GLU A 134 16.00 6.64 -3.81
N GLY A 135 15.33 7.73 -4.21
CA GLY A 135 15.26 8.18 -5.60
C GLY A 135 14.15 7.53 -6.43
N VAL A 136 13.54 6.44 -5.96
CA VAL A 136 12.44 5.79 -6.66
C VAL A 136 11.16 6.61 -6.53
N LYS A 137 10.62 7.01 -7.66
CA LYS A 137 9.32 7.70 -7.80
C LYS A 137 8.21 6.76 -8.26
N ASN A 138 8.58 5.70 -9.00
CA ASN A 138 7.64 4.72 -9.56
C ASN A 138 8.07 3.32 -9.12
N ALA A 139 7.31 2.70 -8.24
CA ALA A 139 7.54 1.35 -7.77
C ALA A 139 6.53 0.39 -8.41
N ILE A 140 7.04 -0.63 -9.08
CA ILE A 140 6.26 -1.66 -9.76
C ILE A 140 6.56 -3.00 -9.12
N THR A 141 5.51 -3.69 -8.69
CA THR A 141 5.62 -5.07 -8.21
C THR A 141 4.82 -5.98 -9.12
N ILE A 142 5.46 -7.03 -9.60
CA ILE A 142 4.86 -8.08 -10.41
C ILE A 142 4.77 -9.32 -9.52
N ARG A 143 3.56 -9.78 -9.26
CA ARG A 143 3.34 -10.98 -8.47
C ARG A 143 2.65 -12.04 -9.29
N GLU A 144 3.31 -13.18 -9.48
CA GLU A 144 2.68 -14.34 -10.09
C GLU A 144 1.68 -14.95 -9.10
N LEU A 145 0.38 -14.95 -9.48
CA LEU A 145 -0.71 -15.50 -8.65
C LEU A 145 -0.91 -17.00 -8.88
N ARG A 146 -0.75 -17.41 -10.12
CA ARG A 146 -0.80 -18.78 -10.62
C ARG A 146 0.00 -18.86 -11.92
N PRO A 147 0.39 -20.05 -12.40
CA PRO A 147 1.13 -20.15 -13.65
C PRO A 147 0.44 -19.39 -14.78
N GLY A 148 1.17 -18.45 -15.39
CA GLY A 148 0.68 -17.65 -16.50
C GLY A 148 -0.29 -16.51 -16.14
N THR A 149 -0.42 -16.14 -14.87
CA THR A 149 -1.25 -14.99 -14.46
C THR A 149 -0.50 -14.15 -13.44
N CYS A 150 -0.27 -12.87 -13.74
CA CYS A 150 0.46 -11.94 -12.91
C CYS A 150 -0.42 -10.76 -12.46
N LYS A 151 -0.32 -10.40 -11.19
CA LYS A 151 -0.85 -9.16 -10.62
C LYS A 151 0.25 -8.10 -10.65
N LEU A 152 -0.07 -6.97 -11.26
CA LEU A 152 0.74 -5.77 -11.26
C LEU A 152 0.24 -4.83 -10.17
N SER A 153 1.15 -4.27 -9.40
CA SER A 153 0.83 -3.23 -8.43
C SER A 153 1.79 -2.06 -8.63
N LEU A 154 1.24 -0.86 -8.81
CA LEU A 154 1.99 0.37 -9.01
C LEU A 154 1.81 1.28 -7.81
N ARG A 155 2.91 1.90 -7.39
CA ARG A 155 2.94 3.03 -6.47
C ARG A 155 3.79 4.10 -7.14
N THR A 156 3.22 5.26 -7.39
CA THR A 156 3.88 6.32 -8.17
C THR A 156 3.73 7.67 -7.48
N ASP A 157 4.64 8.57 -7.77
CA ASP A 157 4.39 9.99 -7.61
C ASP A 157 3.43 10.42 -8.73
N PRO A 158 2.18 10.84 -8.40
CA PRO A 158 1.17 11.15 -9.41
C PRO A 158 1.51 12.38 -10.26
N GLU A 159 2.44 13.25 -9.81
CA GLU A 159 2.95 14.37 -10.59
C GLU A 159 3.94 13.90 -11.66
N VAL A 160 4.58 12.75 -11.47
CA VAL A 160 5.53 12.15 -12.43
C VAL A 160 4.84 11.15 -13.34
N LEU A 161 4.01 10.27 -12.78
CA LEU A 161 3.33 9.20 -13.52
C LEU A 161 1.97 8.87 -12.88
N ASN A 162 0.90 8.96 -13.67
CA ASN A 162 -0.44 8.56 -13.22
C ASN A 162 -0.62 7.04 -13.31
N ALA A 163 -0.52 6.35 -12.18
CA ALA A 163 -0.65 4.89 -12.10
C ALA A 163 -1.99 4.36 -12.62
N SER A 164 -3.09 5.11 -12.42
CA SER A 164 -4.42 4.70 -12.90
C SER A 164 -4.49 4.69 -14.43
N ARG A 165 -3.89 5.69 -15.10
CA ARG A 165 -3.81 5.72 -16.58
C ARG A 165 -2.97 4.56 -17.12
N VAL A 166 -1.85 4.25 -16.47
CA VAL A 166 -1.01 3.11 -16.85
C VAL A 166 -1.76 1.80 -16.72
N CYS A 167 -2.38 1.53 -15.57
CA CYS A 167 -3.11 0.29 -15.35
C CYS A 167 -4.36 0.16 -16.23
N ALA A 168 -5.02 1.27 -16.61
CA ALA A 168 -6.17 1.25 -17.51
C ALA A 168 -5.82 0.68 -18.90
N LEU A 169 -4.60 0.92 -19.41
CA LEU A 169 -4.12 0.33 -20.68
C LEU A 169 -3.99 -1.20 -20.60
N LEU A 170 -3.90 -1.75 -19.38
CA LEU A 170 -3.78 -3.19 -19.12
C LEU A 170 -5.08 -3.78 -18.55
N GLY A 171 -6.21 -3.09 -18.68
CA GLY A 171 -7.50 -3.52 -18.18
C GLY A 171 -7.67 -3.44 -16.67
N GLY A 172 -6.79 -2.72 -15.98
CA GLY A 172 -6.82 -2.50 -14.54
C GLY A 172 -7.32 -1.10 -14.17
N GLY A 173 -6.99 -0.64 -12.95
CA GLY A 173 -7.39 0.67 -12.45
C GLY A 173 -6.98 0.90 -11.00
N GLY A 174 -7.42 2.04 -10.47
CA GLY A 174 -7.13 2.48 -9.10
C GLY A 174 -7.02 4.00 -9.02
N HIS A 175 -6.20 4.47 -8.08
CA HIS A 175 -5.92 5.89 -7.90
C HIS A 175 -4.68 6.33 -8.67
N ALA A 176 -4.52 7.65 -8.86
CA ALA A 176 -3.38 8.22 -9.57
C ALA A 176 -2.01 7.80 -8.97
N ALA A 177 -1.92 7.70 -7.63
CA ALA A 177 -0.70 7.29 -6.93
C ALA A 177 -0.60 5.78 -6.68
N ALA A 178 -1.69 5.01 -6.80
CA ALA A 178 -1.74 3.59 -6.43
C ALA A 178 -2.76 2.84 -7.27
N SER A 179 -2.31 1.97 -8.14
CA SER A 179 -3.16 1.21 -9.06
C SER A 179 -2.66 -0.21 -9.27
N GLY A 180 -3.49 -1.04 -9.85
CA GLY A 180 -3.13 -2.41 -10.19
C GLY A 180 -3.85 -2.92 -11.43
N ALA A 181 -3.28 -3.96 -12.01
CA ALA A 181 -3.88 -4.71 -13.12
C ALA A 181 -3.57 -6.21 -12.94
N THR A 182 -4.35 -7.05 -13.56
CA THR A 182 -4.03 -8.47 -13.70
C THR A 182 -3.84 -8.76 -15.18
N VAL A 183 -2.72 -9.37 -15.52
CA VAL A 183 -2.36 -9.70 -16.90
C VAL A 183 -2.10 -11.20 -17.02
N GLU A 184 -2.48 -11.76 -18.15
CA GLU A 184 -2.12 -13.14 -18.49
C GLU A 184 -0.73 -13.14 -19.12
N GLY A 185 0.09 -14.12 -18.73
CA GLY A 185 1.48 -14.27 -19.18
C GLY A 185 2.45 -14.55 -18.04
N SER A 186 3.69 -14.80 -18.41
CA SER A 186 4.82 -14.97 -17.49
C SER A 186 5.20 -13.62 -16.83
N VAL A 187 6.02 -13.68 -15.77
CA VAL A 187 6.58 -12.49 -15.11
C VAL A 187 7.30 -11.56 -16.12
N GLU A 188 8.06 -12.12 -17.08
CA GLU A 188 8.75 -11.36 -18.10
C GLU A 188 7.79 -10.69 -19.10
N GLU A 189 6.69 -11.36 -19.47
CA GLU A 189 5.66 -10.77 -20.31
C GLU A 189 4.91 -9.66 -19.58
N ALA A 190 4.57 -9.87 -18.31
CA ALA A 190 3.97 -8.86 -17.45
C ALA A 190 4.88 -7.63 -17.27
N LYS A 191 6.20 -7.85 -17.13
CA LYS A 191 7.20 -6.76 -17.06
C LYS A 191 7.23 -5.95 -18.36
N ARG A 192 7.27 -6.60 -19.50
CA ARG A 192 7.23 -5.92 -20.80
C ARG A 192 5.93 -5.12 -20.99
N ALA A 193 4.81 -5.70 -20.59
CA ALA A 193 3.50 -5.06 -20.72
C ALA A 193 3.41 -3.77 -19.88
N ILE A 194 3.87 -3.81 -18.62
CA ILE A 194 3.80 -2.63 -17.76
C ILE A 194 4.78 -1.54 -18.18
N LEU A 195 5.99 -1.88 -18.59
CA LEU A 195 6.96 -0.90 -19.09
C LEU A 195 6.46 -0.24 -20.37
N TRP A 196 5.88 -1.01 -21.31
CA TRP A 196 5.22 -0.47 -22.48
C TRP A 196 4.08 0.50 -22.11
N ALA A 197 3.22 0.14 -21.16
CA ALA A 197 2.11 0.99 -20.73
C ALA A 197 2.59 2.30 -20.09
N ILE A 198 3.71 2.27 -19.35
CA ILE A 198 4.36 3.46 -18.79
C ILE A 198 4.82 4.40 -19.91
N GLU A 199 5.50 3.87 -20.92
CA GLU A 199 5.94 4.66 -22.08
C GLU A 199 4.78 5.30 -22.82
N GLN A 200 3.67 4.56 -23.03
CA GLN A 200 2.48 5.14 -23.68
C GLN A 200 1.88 6.31 -22.88
N VAL A 201 1.87 6.24 -21.56
CA VAL A 201 1.33 7.33 -20.72
C VAL A 201 2.27 8.53 -20.66
N ARG A 202 3.58 8.33 -20.79
CA ARG A 202 4.58 9.42 -20.80
C ARG A 202 4.63 10.20 -22.11
N HIS A 203 4.33 9.53 -23.21
CA HIS A 203 4.46 10.10 -24.56
C HIS A 203 3.13 10.42 -25.24
N GLY A 204 2.01 10.09 -24.62
CA GLY A 204 0.64 10.39 -25.06
C GLY A 204 -0.02 11.46 -24.22
#